data_0b96ba0ed78c901d7decdd48cd6cf118
#
_entry.id   0b96ba0ed78c901d7decdd48cd6cf118
#
_cell.length_a   1.000
_cell.length_b   1.000
_cell.length_c   1.000
_cell.angle_alpha   90.00
_cell.angle_beta   90.00
_cell.angle_gamma   90.00
#
_symmetry.space_group_name_H-M   'P 1'
#
loop_
_entity.id
_entity.type
_entity.pdbx_description
1 polymer ?
#
loop_
_entity_poly.entity_id
_entity_poly.type
_entity_poly.pdbx_seq_one_letter_code
_entity_poly.pdbx_strand_id
1 'polypeptide(L)'
;LLEDEYIVLGQARETLAAHKPTQAEFVDPKHTREIFKKVSRDLLADLFKSRGVDVAAEKIDLLSDILVRYTVGFGVIELILKDHKIQDLSINSPVSMNQLTVIHADYGECLTNITITPRDVDSWATKFRLMSGRPLDESNPVLDTELLVPGSRSRVVVIQGPLSPSGLAFTFRRHRDKPWTLPLFVQNKMLTPLAAGLLSFFIDGGRTLLIAGTRSAGKTSLLSSLMIQILRSIRIITVEDTLELPVDELKRLSYDIQSLK
;
A
#
# COMPACT_ATOMS: atom_id res chain seq x y z
N LEU A 1 -1.26 17.23 -18.66
CA LEU A 1 -2.20 18.29 -18.28
C LEU A 1 -1.88 19.54 -19.10
N LEU A 2 -2.92 20.21 -19.63
CA LEU A 2 -2.81 21.53 -20.23
C LEU A 2 -2.61 22.57 -19.11
N GLU A 3 -2.10 23.75 -19.44
CA GLU A 3 -1.81 24.80 -18.46
C GLU A 3 -3.05 25.23 -17.67
N ASP A 4 -4.19 25.39 -18.36
CA ASP A 4 -5.48 25.71 -17.73
C ASP A 4 -5.94 24.61 -16.76
N GLU A 5 -5.73 23.35 -17.10
CA GLU A 5 -6.08 22.22 -16.24
C GLU A 5 -5.25 22.22 -14.96
N TYR A 6 -3.97 22.57 -15.07
CA TYR A 6 -3.07 22.65 -13.91
C TYR A 6 -3.51 23.76 -12.96
N ILE A 7 -3.87 24.93 -13.50
CA ILE A 7 -4.33 26.08 -12.71
C ILE A 7 -5.65 25.73 -11.99
N VAL A 8 -6.62 25.13 -12.71
CA VAL A 8 -7.91 24.74 -12.12
C VAL A 8 -7.74 23.69 -11.05
N LEU A 9 -6.88 22.68 -11.27
CA LEU A 9 -6.56 21.69 -10.24
C LEU A 9 -5.92 22.32 -9.00
N GLY A 10 -5.03 23.29 -9.17
CA GLY A 10 -4.42 24.04 -8.07
C GLY A 10 -5.48 24.74 -7.22
N GLN A 11 -6.37 25.50 -7.86
CA GLN A 11 -7.48 26.19 -7.18
C GLN A 11 -8.45 25.23 -6.48
N ALA A 12 -8.83 24.15 -7.15
CA ALA A 12 -9.69 23.13 -6.57
C ALA A 12 -9.03 22.46 -5.35
N ARG A 13 -7.71 22.19 -5.42
CA ARG A 13 -6.94 21.63 -4.29
C ARG A 13 -6.92 22.59 -3.09
N GLU A 14 -6.73 23.89 -3.30
CA GLU A 14 -6.75 24.89 -2.23
C GLU A 14 -8.13 24.98 -1.58
N THR A 15 -9.19 24.98 -2.37
CA THR A 15 -10.58 25.02 -1.89
C THR A 15 -10.89 23.79 -1.04
N LEU A 16 -10.51 22.59 -1.51
CA LEU A 16 -10.72 21.34 -0.76
C LEU A 16 -9.80 21.22 0.48
N ALA A 17 -8.58 21.77 0.43
CA ALA A 17 -7.67 21.76 1.58
C ALA A 17 -8.17 22.65 2.74
N ALA A 18 -9.02 23.62 2.47
CA ALA A 18 -9.70 24.42 3.49
C ALA A 18 -10.74 23.59 4.28
N HIS A 19 -11.23 22.51 3.69
CA HIS A 19 -12.09 21.53 4.36
C HIS A 19 -11.21 20.56 5.16
N LYS A 20 -11.14 20.74 6.48
CA LYS A 20 -10.40 19.83 7.37
C LYS A 20 -11.21 18.54 7.50
N PRO A 21 -10.70 17.38 7.03
CA PRO A 21 -11.40 16.12 7.21
C PRO A 21 -11.56 15.80 8.68
N THR A 22 -12.73 15.36 9.06
CA THR A 22 -13.04 14.91 10.43
C THR A 22 -12.50 13.51 10.68
N GLN A 23 -12.29 13.15 11.95
CA GLN A 23 -11.81 11.81 12.33
C GLN A 23 -12.73 10.68 11.83
N ALA A 24 -14.04 10.96 11.70
CA ALA A 24 -15.03 10.02 11.18
C ALA A 24 -14.82 9.69 9.68
N GLU A 25 -14.28 10.62 8.90
CA GLU A 25 -14.01 10.44 7.47
C GLU A 25 -12.83 9.50 7.19
N PHE A 26 -11.98 9.22 8.18
CA PHE A 26 -10.89 8.26 8.05
C PHE A 26 -11.27 6.82 8.44
N VAL A 27 -12.44 6.60 9.03
CA VAL A 27 -12.90 5.27 9.45
C VAL A 27 -13.29 4.39 8.26
N ASP A 28 -13.83 4.97 7.18
CA ASP A 28 -14.08 4.26 5.92
C ASP A 28 -13.42 4.97 4.72
N PRO A 29 -12.18 4.58 4.39
CA PRO A 29 -11.43 5.23 3.30
C PRO A 29 -12.09 5.11 1.93
N LYS A 30 -12.91 4.08 1.67
CA LYS A 30 -13.61 3.90 0.39
C LYS A 30 -14.75 4.88 0.26
N HIS A 31 -15.60 4.94 1.28
CA HIS A 31 -16.75 5.86 1.32
C HIS A 31 -16.29 7.33 1.24
N THR A 32 -15.26 7.68 1.99
CA THR A 32 -14.66 9.02 1.94
C THR A 32 -14.18 9.38 0.53
N ARG A 33 -13.49 8.47 -0.16
CA ARG A 33 -13.03 8.72 -1.54
C ARG A 33 -14.19 8.95 -2.50
N GLU A 34 -15.29 8.22 -2.37
CA GLU A 34 -16.48 8.38 -3.22
C GLU A 34 -17.14 9.75 -2.99
N ILE A 35 -17.29 10.18 -1.74
CA ILE A 35 -17.82 11.51 -1.40
C ILE A 35 -16.92 12.60 -1.99
N PHE A 36 -15.60 12.53 -1.72
CA PHE A 36 -14.66 13.52 -2.23
C PHE A 36 -14.58 13.52 -3.76
N LYS A 37 -14.74 12.38 -4.42
CA LYS A 37 -14.81 12.31 -5.87
C LYS A 37 -16.01 13.09 -6.42
N LYS A 38 -17.20 12.93 -5.80
CA LYS A 38 -18.38 13.66 -6.19
C LYS A 38 -18.21 15.16 -5.99
N VAL A 39 -17.76 15.59 -4.82
CA VAL A 39 -17.50 17.01 -4.53
C VAL A 39 -16.45 17.59 -5.47
N SER A 40 -15.38 16.85 -5.72
CA SER A 40 -14.31 17.27 -6.64
C SER A 40 -14.80 17.45 -8.06
N ARG A 41 -15.68 16.56 -8.52
CA ARG A 41 -16.28 16.62 -9.85
C ARG A 41 -17.15 17.86 -10.02
N ASP A 42 -18.03 18.13 -9.05
CA ASP A 42 -18.92 19.28 -9.07
C ASP A 42 -18.11 20.58 -9.03
N LEU A 43 -17.10 20.66 -8.14
CA LEU A 43 -16.22 21.81 -8.03
C LEU A 43 -15.42 22.07 -9.33
N LEU A 44 -14.85 21.03 -9.94
CA LEU A 44 -14.12 21.17 -11.20
C LEU A 44 -15.03 21.61 -12.34
N ALA A 45 -16.24 21.08 -12.44
CA ALA A 45 -17.23 21.48 -13.44
C ALA A 45 -17.56 22.99 -13.30
N ASP A 46 -17.80 23.46 -12.08
CA ASP A 46 -18.09 24.87 -11.81
C ASP A 46 -16.90 25.77 -12.13
N LEU A 47 -15.66 25.36 -11.77
CA LEU A 47 -14.45 26.13 -12.05
C LEU A 47 -14.18 26.25 -13.57
N PHE A 48 -14.33 25.16 -14.34
CA PHE A 48 -14.18 25.23 -15.79
C PHE A 48 -15.26 26.07 -16.44
N LYS A 49 -16.52 25.93 -16.01
CA LYS A 49 -17.63 26.73 -16.49
C LYS A 49 -17.45 28.23 -16.23
N SER A 50 -16.94 28.60 -15.04
CA SER A 50 -16.66 30.01 -14.69
C SER A 50 -15.58 30.63 -15.54
N ARG A 51 -14.70 29.83 -16.13
CA ARG A 51 -13.64 30.26 -17.06
C ARG A 51 -14.07 30.21 -18.54
N GLY A 52 -15.29 29.77 -18.81
CA GLY A 52 -15.80 29.64 -20.19
C GLY A 52 -15.14 28.50 -20.97
N VAL A 53 -14.52 27.54 -20.28
CA VAL A 53 -13.89 26.36 -20.89
C VAL A 53 -14.86 25.18 -20.82
N ASP A 54 -15.23 24.65 -22.00
CA ASP A 54 -16.03 23.44 -22.08
C ASP A 54 -15.13 22.22 -22.05
N VAL A 55 -15.33 21.35 -21.06
CA VAL A 55 -14.51 20.17 -20.82
C VAL A 55 -15.39 18.92 -20.81
N ALA A 56 -15.01 17.90 -21.56
CA ALA A 56 -15.72 16.63 -21.60
C ALA A 56 -15.84 16.00 -20.20
N ALA A 57 -16.98 15.39 -19.93
CA ALA A 57 -17.28 14.75 -18.64
C ALA A 57 -16.21 13.72 -18.20
N GLU A 58 -15.71 12.94 -19.16
CA GLU A 58 -14.62 11.95 -18.93
C GLU A 58 -13.33 12.61 -18.42
N LYS A 59 -13.03 13.80 -18.93
CA LYS A 59 -11.85 14.55 -18.49
C LYS A 59 -12.03 15.10 -17.08
N ILE A 60 -13.22 15.59 -16.73
CA ILE A 60 -13.56 16.04 -15.38
C ILE A 60 -13.43 14.87 -14.41
N ASP A 61 -13.89 13.66 -14.78
CA ASP A 61 -13.75 12.45 -13.97
C ASP A 61 -12.27 12.11 -13.70
N LEU A 62 -11.42 12.18 -14.74
CA LEU A 62 -10.00 11.94 -14.62
C LEU A 62 -9.31 12.98 -13.70
N LEU A 63 -9.65 14.25 -13.85
CA LEU A 63 -9.12 15.33 -13.01
C LEU A 63 -9.61 15.20 -11.56
N SER A 64 -10.86 14.75 -11.36
CA SER A 64 -11.42 14.45 -10.03
C SER A 64 -10.65 13.32 -9.35
N ASP A 65 -10.31 12.25 -10.07
CA ASP A 65 -9.51 11.15 -9.52
C ASP A 65 -8.10 11.61 -9.11
N ILE A 66 -7.50 12.52 -9.89
CA ILE A 66 -6.22 13.14 -9.53
C ILE A 66 -6.39 13.96 -8.25
N LEU A 67 -7.41 14.82 -8.19
CA LEU A 67 -7.66 15.70 -7.05
C LEU A 67 -7.90 14.89 -5.76
N VAL A 68 -8.72 13.86 -5.80
CA VAL A 68 -8.97 12.96 -4.66
C VAL A 68 -7.69 12.27 -4.21
N ARG A 69 -6.86 11.83 -5.13
CA ARG A 69 -5.57 11.19 -4.81
C ARG A 69 -4.63 12.12 -4.04
N TYR A 70 -4.59 13.40 -4.40
CA TYR A 70 -3.72 14.38 -3.75
C TYR A 70 -4.32 15.05 -2.51
N THR A 71 -5.64 14.96 -2.29
CA THR A 71 -6.32 15.50 -1.10
C THR A 71 -6.53 14.44 -0.01
N VAL A 72 -7.30 13.42 -0.32
CA VAL A 72 -7.63 12.33 0.62
C VAL A 72 -6.58 11.22 0.59
N GLY A 73 -6.01 10.95 -0.58
CA GLY A 73 -5.06 9.88 -0.79
C GLY A 73 -3.61 10.24 -0.48
N PHE A 74 -2.70 9.44 -1.03
CA PHE A 74 -1.24 9.53 -0.83
C PHE A 74 -0.51 10.00 -2.10
N GLY A 75 -1.20 10.71 -3.00
CA GLY A 75 -0.60 11.32 -4.17
C GLY A 75 0.08 10.31 -5.10
N VAL A 76 1.32 10.62 -5.49
CA VAL A 76 2.12 9.80 -6.41
C VAL A 76 2.42 8.40 -5.88
N ILE A 77 2.48 8.20 -4.56
CA ILE A 77 2.74 6.90 -3.93
C ILE A 77 1.70 5.87 -4.38
N GLU A 78 0.42 6.26 -4.47
CA GLU A 78 -0.62 5.35 -4.93
C GLU A 78 -0.42 4.90 -6.38
N LEU A 79 0.13 5.77 -7.24
CA LEU A 79 0.40 5.40 -8.63
C LEU A 79 1.54 4.39 -8.73
N ILE A 80 2.60 4.61 -7.95
CA ILE A 80 3.76 3.72 -7.93
C ILE A 80 3.35 2.36 -7.36
N LEU A 81 2.60 2.34 -6.25
CA LEU A 81 2.15 1.10 -5.62
C LEU A 81 1.11 0.32 -6.44
N LYS A 82 0.49 0.92 -7.47
CA LYS A 82 -0.37 0.18 -8.42
C LYS A 82 0.40 -0.78 -9.29
N ASP A 83 1.68 -0.50 -9.56
CA ASP A 83 2.52 -1.44 -10.29
C ASP A 83 2.85 -2.65 -9.40
N HIS A 84 2.34 -3.83 -9.80
CA HIS A 84 2.53 -5.07 -9.05
C HIS A 84 3.98 -5.60 -9.09
N LYS A 85 4.83 -5.02 -9.92
CA LYS A 85 6.26 -5.32 -9.97
C LYS A 85 7.08 -4.52 -8.97
N ILE A 86 6.53 -3.45 -8.41
CA ILE A 86 7.14 -2.73 -7.29
C ILE A 86 7.02 -3.56 -6.01
N GLN A 87 8.13 -3.83 -5.37
CA GLN A 87 8.22 -4.60 -4.12
C GLN A 87 8.34 -3.68 -2.92
N ASP A 88 9.33 -2.82 -2.93
CA ASP A 88 9.58 -1.84 -1.88
C ASP A 88 9.68 -0.43 -2.49
N LEU A 89 9.29 0.57 -1.71
CA LEU A 89 9.43 1.99 -2.04
C LEU A 89 9.97 2.68 -0.80
N SER A 90 11.01 3.49 -0.97
CA SER A 90 11.66 4.21 0.13
C SER A 90 11.76 5.70 -0.16
N ILE A 91 11.48 6.48 0.88
CA ILE A 91 11.61 7.94 0.89
C ILE A 91 12.54 8.29 2.04
N ASN A 92 13.75 8.72 1.71
CA ASN A 92 14.76 9.06 2.68
C ASN A 92 14.73 10.56 3.02
N SER A 93 15.00 10.90 4.27
CA SER A 93 15.17 12.29 4.70
C SER A 93 16.59 12.81 4.41
N PRO A 94 16.78 14.12 4.12
CA PRO A 94 15.75 15.13 3.87
C PRO A 94 15.06 14.93 2.51
N VAL A 95 13.74 14.90 2.50
CA VAL A 95 12.93 14.51 1.33
C VAL A 95 13.07 15.47 0.13
N SER A 96 13.41 16.72 0.39
CA SER A 96 13.62 17.73 -0.67
C SER A 96 14.91 17.54 -1.47
N MET A 97 15.87 16.78 -0.91
CA MET A 97 17.19 16.54 -1.51
C MET A 97 17.31 15.10 -2.07
N ASN A 98 16.46 14.20 -1.62
CA ASN A 98 16.52 12.80 -2.01
C ASN A 98 15.37 12.45 -2.96
N GLN A 99 15.72 11.73 -4.02
CA GLN A 99 14.75 11.14 -4.91
C GLN A 99 14.16 9.88 -4.26
N LEU A 100 12.95 9.55 -4.65
CA LEU A 100 12.27 8.34 -4.24
C LEU A 100 12.96 7.13 -4.86
N THR A 101 13.22 6.10 -4.06
CA THR A 101 13.84 4.84 -4.49
C THR A 101 12.81 3.73 -4.49
N VAL A 102 12.85 2.86 -5.47
CA VAL A 102 11.98 1.69 -5.56
C VAL A 102 12.80 0.42 -5.82
N ILE A 103 12.31 -0.71 -5.31
CA ILE A 103 12.80 -2.04 -5.70
C ILE A 103 11.78 -2.63 -6.66
N HIS A 104 12.21 -2.80 -7.92
CA HIS A 104 11.39 -3.36 -8.99
C HIS A 104 11.77 -4.81 -9.26
N ALA A 105 10.78 -5.68 -9.50
CA ALA A 105 11.00 -7.12 -9.67
C ALA A 105 11.94 -7.47 -10.84
N ASP A 106 11.89 -6.70 -11.95
CA ASP A 106 12.68 -6.97 -13.14
C ASP A 106 14.02 -6.20 -13.15
N TYR A 107 14.07 -5.02 -12.51
CA TYR A 107 15.21 -4.10 -12.62
C TYR A 107 16.00 -3.97 -11.31
N GLY A 108 15.52 -4.56 -10.20
CA GLY A 108 16.15 -4.40 -8.90
C GLY A 108 15.95 -3.02 -8.30
N GLU A 109 16.98 -2.50 -7.64
CA GLU A 109 16.94 -1.17 -7.02
C GLU A 109 17.06 -0.07 -8.07
N CYS A 110 16.06 0.83 -8.10
CA CYS A 110 15.96 1.90 -9.07
C CYS A 110 15.77 3.25 -8.34
N LEU A 111 16.51 4.23 -8.78
CA LEU A 111 16.31 5.62 -8.40
C LEU A 111 15.31 6.25 -9.37
N THR A 112 14.26 6.88 -8.84
CA THR A 112 13.25 7.53 -9.68
C THR A 112 13.62 9.00 -9.91
N ASN A 113 12.94 9.64 -10.87
CA ASN A 113 13.00 11.08 -11.07
C ASN A 113 11.96 11.87 -10.24
N ILE A 114 11.40 11.23 -9.21
CA ILE A 114 10.35 11.79 -8.38
C ILE A 114 10.97 12.33 -7.10
N THR A 115 10.70 13.59 -6.80
CA THR A 115 10.99 14.24 -5.52
C THR A 115 9.69 14.52 -4.78
N ILE A 116 9.71 14.35 -3.48
CA ILE A 116 8.54 14.55 -2.61
C ILE A 116 8.74 15.86 -1.85
N THR A 117 7.66 16.62 -1.67
CA THR A 117 7.73 17.86 -0.90
C THR A 117 7.62 17.60 0.60
N PRO A 118 8.23 18.43 1.47
CA PRO A 118 8.04 18.34 2.91
C PRO A 118 6.56 18.38 3.32
N ARG A 119 5.76 19.20 2.65
CA ARG A 119 4.31 19.30 2.90
C ARG A 119 3.58 17.98 2.65
N ASP A 120 3.97 17.24 1.62
CA ASP A 120 3.33 15.95 1.30
C ASP A 120 3.65 14.92 2.38
N VAL A 121 4.92 14.81 2.83
CA VAL A 121 5.30 13.86 3.88
C VAL A 121 4.69 14.19 5.24
N ASP A 122 4.55 15.46 5.61
CA ASP A 122 3.87 15.89 6.84
C ASP A 122 2.38 15.52 6.80
N SER A 123 1.74 15.73 5.63
CA SER A 123 0.36 15.32 5.40
C SER A 123 0.20 13.81 5.52
N TRP A 124 1.10 13.02 4.94
CA TRP A 124 1.06 11.56 5.03
C TRP A 124 1.31 11.05 6.43
N ALA A 125 2.28 11.60 7.15
CA ALA A 125 2.53 11.25 8.55
C ALA A 125 1.28 11.49 9.42
N THR A 126 0.60 12.62 9.21
CA THR A 126 -0.65 12.93 9.90
C THR A 126 -1.75 11.92 9.55
N LYS A 127 -1.91 11.58 8.26
CA LYS A 127 -2.87 10.56 7.82
C LYS A 127 -2.58 9.20 8.44
N PHE A 128 -1.32 8.76 8.47
CA PHE A 128 -0.95 7.48 9.07
C PHE A 128 -1.21 7.45 10.58
N ARG A 129 -0.96 8.54 11.31
CA ARG A 129 -1.32 8.66 12.72
C ARG A 129 -2.83 8.50 12.93
N LEU A 130 -3.64 9.21 12.15
CA LEU A 130 -5.10 9.15 12.24
C LEU A 130 -5.64 7.76 11.88
N MET A 131 -5.15 7.15 10.80
CA MET A 131 -5.59 5.83 10.35
C MET A 131 -5.19 4.71 11.30
N SER A 132 -4.00 4.78 11.90
CA SER A 132 -3.50 3.74 12.80
C SER A 132 -3.98 3.91 14.23
N GLY A 133 -4.42 5.11 14.64
CA GLY A 133 -4.71 5.46 16.01
C GLY A 133 -3.48 5.44 16.94
N ARG A 134 -2.26 5.37 16.36
CA ARG A 134 -1.01 5.28 17.12
C ARG A 134 -0.27 6.61 17.09
N PRO A 135 0.46 6.96 18.17
CA PRO A 135 1.28 8.15 18.17
C PRO A 135 2.47 8.02 17.22
N LEU A 136 2.88 9.13 16.67
CA LEU A 136 4.15 9.32 15.98
C LEU A 136 4.67 10.68 16.48
N ASP A 137 5.58 10.64 17.44
CA ASP A 137 6.17 11.78 18.16
C ASP A 137 7.59 11.45 18.61
N GLU A 138 8.26 12.34 19.32
CA GLU A 138 9.63 12.12 19.79
C GLU A 138 9.75 10.93 20.75
N SER A 139 8.70 10.62 21.51
CA SER A 139 8.65 9.46 22.41
C SER A 139 8.36 8.17 21.68
N ASN A 140 7.65 8.25 20.55
CA ASN A 140 7.28 7.15 19.68
C ASN A 140 7.72 7.46 18.24
N PRO A 141 9.03 7.42 17.95
CA PRO A 141 9.59 7.90 16.68
C PRO A 141 9.37 6.96 15.51
N VAL A 142 8.80 5.77 15.72
CA VAL A 142 8.53 4.76 14.70
C VAL A 142 7.05 4.41 14.69
N LEU A 143 6.42 4.54 13.53
CA LEU A 143 5.06 4.10 13.29
C LEU A 143 5.07 2.99 12.25
N ASP A 144 4.72 1.76 12.65
CA ASP A 144 4.55 0.61 11.77
C ASP A 144 3.04 0.36 11.58
N THR A 145 2.57 0.48 10.36
CA THR A 145 1.15 0.39 10.01
C THR A 145 0.95 -0.18 8.61
N GLU A 146 -0.30 -0.30 8.21
CA GLU A 146 -0.67 -0.72 6.85
C GLU A 146 -1.29 0.42 6.06
N LEU A 147 -1.05 0.41 4.77
CA LEU A 147 -1.68 1.28 3.78
C LEU A 147 -2.53 0.44 2.84
N LEU A 148 -3.83 0.73 2.82
CA LEU A 148 -4.77 0.18 1.85
C LEU A 148 -5.15 1.28 0.85
N VAL A 149 -4.74 1.11 -0.40
CA VAL A 149 -5.11 2.01 -1.50
C VAL A 149 -5.73 1.22 -2.64
N PRO A 150 -6.48 1.85 -3.55
CA PRO A 150 -7.06 1.14 -4.68
C PRO A 150 -6.01 0.39 -5.49
N GLY A 151 -6.08 -0.94 -5.50
CA GLY A 151 -5.16 -1.83 -6.24
C GLY A 151 -3.86 -2.14 -5.52
N SER A 152 -3.68 -1.78 -4.23
CA SER A 152 -2.50 -2.16 -3.47
C SER A 152 -2.74 -2.19 -1.96
N ARG A 153 -2.09 -3.15 -1.31
CA ARG A 153 -1.92 -3.23 0.15
C ARG A 153 -0.42 -3.21 0.44
N SER A 154 0.00 -2.39 1.38
CA SER A 154 1.41 -2.24 1.71
C SER A 154 1.60 -2.09 3.21
N ARG A 155 2.64 -2.70 3.77
CA ARG A 155 3.15 -2.34 5.09
C ARG A 155 3.90 -1.03 4.96
N VAL A 156 3.71 -0.14 5.92
CA VAL A 156 4.35 1.17 5.95
C VAL A 156 5.06 1.35 7.28
N VAL A 157 6.31 1.72 7.22
CA VAL A 157 7.10 2.16 8.38
C VAL A 157 7.43 3.62 8.18
N VAL A 158 7.02 4.45 9.13
CA VAL A 158 7.33 5.87 9.20
C VAL A 158 8.31 6.10 10.35
N ILE A 159 9.37 6.85 10.11
CA ILE A 159 10.38 7.17 11.10
C ILE A 159 10.56 8.68 11.15
N GLN A 160 10.61 9.24 12.38
CA GLN A 160 10.89 10.65 12.59
C GLN A 160 11.97 10.88 13.66
N GLY A 161 12.28 12.13 13.97
CA GLY A 161 13.16 12.45 15.07
C GLY A 161 12.72 11.83 16.41
N PRO A 162 13.64 11.39 17.28
CA PRO A 162 15.10 11.55 17.16
C PRO A 162 15.82 10.51 16.27
N LEU A 163 15.15 9.42 15.86
CA LEU A 163 15.77 8.36 15.06
C LEU A 163 16.11 8.79 13.62
N SER A 164 15.37 9.74 13.08
CA SER A 164 15.64 10.36 11.77
C SER A 164 15.88 11.86 11.96
N PRO A 165 17.15 12.28 12.23
CA PRO A 165 17.47 13.67 12.55
C PRO A 165 17.18 14.64 11.38
N SER A 166 17.19 14.15 10.15
CA SER A 166 16.98 14.95 8.94
C SER A 166 15.52 15.09 8.54
N GLY A 167 14.57 14.57 9.34
CA GLY A 167 13.13 14.65 9.12
C GLY A 167 12.46 13.29 8.91
N LEU A 168 11.27 13.31 8.37
CA LEU A 168 10.45 12.11 8.14
C LEU A 168 11.05 11.22 7.05
N ALA A 169 11.10 9.91 7.32
CA ALA A 169 11.45 8.87 6.36
C ALA A 169 10.34 7.82 6.30
N PHE A 170 10.11 7.26 5.11
CA PHE A 170 9.05 6.28 4.88
C PHE A 170 9.60 5.08 4.13
N THR A 171 9.14 3.90 4.51
CA THR A 171 9.38 2.67 3.74
C THR A 171 8.05 1.97 3.54
N PHE A 172 7.72 1.68 2.30
CA PHE A 172 6.53 0.94 1.92
C PHE A 172 6.96 -0.41 1.36
N ARG A 173 6.41 -1.49 1.90
CA ARG A 173 6.56 -2.84 1.36
C ARG A 173 5.23 -3.30 0.83
N ARG A 174 5.14 -3.44 -0.48
CA ARG A 174 3.93 -3.88 -1.15
C ARG A 174 3.68 -5.36 -0.90
N HIS A 175 2.47 -5.68 -0.43
CA HIS A 175 2.02 -7.07 -0.37
C HIS A 175 1.68 -7.56 -1.78
N ARG A 176 1.93 -8.83 -2.02
CA ARG A 176 1.55 -9.45 -3.30
C ARG A 176 0.04 -9.60 -3.40
N ASP A 177 -0.50 -9.36 -4.59
CA ASP A 177 -1.93 -9.50 -4.85
C ASP A 177 -2.37 -10.96 -4.88
N LYS A 178 -1.47 -11.86 -5.29
CA LYS A 178 -1.72 -13.29 -5.38
C LYS A 178 -0.67 -14.04 -4.56
N PRO A 179 -1.09 -14.88 -3.60
CA PRO A 179 -0.16 -15.71 -2.83
C PRO A 179 0.54 -16.72 -3.73
N TRP A 180 1.75 -17.10 -3.36
CA TRP A 180 2.47 -18.18 -4.01
C TRP A 180 1.79 -19.53 -3.72
N THR A 181 1.86 -20.41 -4.72
CA THR A 181 1.40 -21.80 -4.60
C THR A 181 2.53 -22.76 -4.95
N LEU A 182 2.49 -24.01 -4.48
CA LEU A 182 3.51 -25.01 -4.85
C LEU A 182 3.66 -25.19 -6.37
N PRO A 183 2.58 -25.27 -7.18
CA PRO A 183 2.70 -25.31 -8.62
C PRO A 183 3.45 -24.10 -9.19
N LEU A 184 3.23 -22.90 -8.64
CA LEU A 184 3.94 -21.70 -9.10
C LEU A 184 5.44 -21.75 -8.77
N PHE A 185 5.83 -22.30 -7.63
CA PHE A 185 7.24 -22.56 -7.30
C PHE A 185 7.90 -23.55 -8.29
N VAL A 186 7.16 -24.59 -8.67
CA VAL A 186 7.65 -25.59 -9.67
C VAL A 186 7.77 -24.95 -11.06
N GLN A 187 6.77 -24.20 -11.48
CA GLN A 187 6.76 -23.51 -12.78
C GLN A 187 7.94 -22.52 -12.91
N ASN A 188 8.26 -21.81 -11.84
CA ASN A 188 9.39 -20.88 -11.78
C ASN A 188 10.75 -21.58 -11.49
N LYS A 189 10.79 -22.92 -11.49
CA LYS A 189 12.00 -23.72 -11.25
C LYS A 189 12.67 -23.46 -9.88
N MET A 190 11.91 -22.96 -8.92
CA MET A 190 12.39 -22.74 -7.55
C MET A 190 12.30 -24.00 -6.68
N LEU A 191 11.37 -24.91 -7.02
CA LEU A 191 11.23 -26.24 -6.41
C LEU A 191 11.13 -27.29 -7.52
N THR A 192 11.67 -28.48 -7.25
CA THR A 192 11.39 -29.63 -8.10
C THR A 192 9.99 -30.18 -7.78
N PRO A 193 9.31 -30.84 -8.76
CA PRO A 193 8.02 -31.51 -8.50
C PRO A 193 8.08 -32.49 -7.33
N LEU A 194 9.19 -33.25 -7.22
CA LEU A 194 9.42 -34.18 -6.12
C LEU A 194 9.48 -33.46 -4.76
N ALA A 195 10.24 -32.36 -4.67
CA ALA A 195 10.31 -31.58 -3.44
C ALA A 195 8.95 -31.00 -3.04
N ALA A 196 8.18 -30.47 -4.00
CA ALA A 196 6.84 -29.96 -3.77
C ALA A 196 5.88 -31.05 -3.26
N GLY A 197 5.95 -32.26 -3.87
CA GLY A 197 5.16 -33.42 -3.44
C GLY A 197 5.52 -33.91 -2.04
N LEU A 198 6.82 -33.97 -1.69
CA LEU A 198 7.27 -34.32 -0.34
C LEU A 198 6.82 -33.31 0.70
N LEU A 199 6.91 -32.01 0.41
CA LEU A 199 6.41 -30.96 1.31
C LEU A 199 4.89 -31.09 1.54
N SER A 200 4.12 -31.30 0.49
CA SER A 200 2.67 -31.53 0.59
C SER A 200 2.38 -32.77 1.46
N PHE A 201 3.10 -33.88 1.25
CA PHE A 201 2.98 -35.09 2.02
C PHE A 201 3.30 -34.89 3.52
N PHE A 202 4.33 -34.12 3.84
CA PHE A 202 4.68 -33.83 5.23
C PHE A 202 3.62 -32.97 5.93
N ILE A 203 3.04 -32.01 5.22
CA ILE A 203 1.94 -31.19 5.75
C ILE A 203 0.70 -32.04 6.00
N ASP A 204 0.31 -32.89 5.03
CA ASP A 204 -0.82 -33.81 5.17
C ASP A 204 -0.59 -34.78 6.33
N GLY A 205 0.63 -35.28 6.52
CA GLY A 205 1.06 -36.11 7.62
C GLY A 205 1.22 -35.39 8.97
N GLY A 206 0.88 -34.10 9.08
CA GLY A 206 0.93 -33.33 10.32
C GLY A 206 2.35 -33.16 10.89
N ARG A 207 3.38 -33.10 10.02
CA ARG A 207 4.78 -32.99 10.47
C ARG A 207 5.14 -31.53 10.75
N THR A 208 5.95 -31.34 11.81
CA THR A 208 6.53 -30.04 12.13
C THR A 208 7.53 -29.62 11.04
N LEU A 209 7.41 -28.40 10.57
CA LEU A 209 8.26 -27.85 9.53
C LEU A 209 8.88 -26.52 10.01
N LEU A 210 10.21 -26.38 9.87
CA LEU A 210 10.92 -25.15 10.10
C LEU A 210 11.38 -24.57 8.76
N ILE A 211 10.96 -23.33 8.44
CA ILE A 211 11.38 -22.61 7.23
C ILE A 211 12.33 -21.49 7.65
N ALA A 212 13.59 -21.66 7.32
CA ALA A 212 14.65 -20.69 7.63
C ALA A 212 15.32 -20.17 6.37
N GLY A 213 15.86 -18.97 6.43
CA GLY A 213 16.56 -18.32 5.32
C GLY A 213 16.79 -16.84 5.57
N THR A 214 17.60 -16.22 4.73
CA THR A 214 17.91 -14.79 4.78
C THR A 214 16.70 -13.92 4.45
N ARG A 215 16.85 -12.60 4.59
CA ARG A 215 15.81 -11.63 4.16
C ARG A 215 15.52 -11.83 2.67
N SER A 216 14.26 -11.72 2.30
CA SER A 216 13.76 -11.86 0.90
C SER A 216 13.97 -13.24 0.26
N ALA A 217 14.35 -14.27 1.02
CA ALA A 217 14.51 -15.66 0.51
C ALA A 217 13.21 -16.38 0.19
N GLY A 218 12.05 -15.74 0.35
CA GLY A 218 10.74 -16.33 0.04
C GLY A 218 10.14 -17.21 1.13
N LYS A 219 10.59 -17.10 2.39
CA LYS A 219 10.09 -17.88 3.54
C LYS A 219 8.56 -17.81 3.69
N THR A 220 8.03 -16.59 3.79
CA THR A 220 6.59 -16.34 3.94
C THR A 220 5.80 -16.82 2.71
N SER A 221 6.39 -16.69 1.52
CA SER A 221 5.79 -17.18 0.28
C SER A 221 5.68 -18.72 0.27
N LEU A 222 6.75 -19.41 0.74
CA LEU A 222 6.71 -20.86 0.85
C LEU A 222 5.72 -21.30 1.95
N LEU A 223 5.74 -20.67 3.12
CA LEU A 223 4.78 -20.93 4.19
C LEU A 223 3.34 -20.78 3.69
N SER A 224 3.02 -19.66 3.03
CA SER A 224 1.69 -19.42 2.46
C SER A 224 1.26 -20.50 1.47
N SER A 225 2.20 -21.00 0.65
CA SER A 225 1.92 -22.07 -0.30
C SER A 225 1.67 -23.41 0.36
N LEU A 226 2.29 -23.66 1.52
CA LEU A 226 2.09 -24.87 2.30
C LEU A 226 0.78 -24.85 3.10
N MET A 227 0.32 -23.67 3.52
CA MET A 227 -0.97 -23.55 4.21
C MET A 227 -2.13 -24.09 3.36
N ILE A 228 -2.06 -23.94 2.04
CA ILE A 228 -3.08 -24.43 1.10
C ILE A 228 -3.11 -25.99 1.06
N GLN A 229 -2.03 -26.66 1.49
CA GLN A 229 -1.95 -28.12 1.54
C GLN A 229 -2.62 -28.69 2.81
N ILE A 230 -2.91 -27.86 3.80
CA ILE A 230 -3.60 -28.29 5.02
C ILE A 230 -5.05 -28.65 4.66
N LEU A 231 -5.54 -29.78 5.19
CA LEU A 231 -6.92 -30.17 4.98
C LEU A 231 -7.88 -29.13 5.55
N ARG A 232 -8.93 -28.79 4.82
CA ARG A 232 -9.92 -27.76 5.21
C ARG A 232 -10.66 -28.07 6.52
N SER A 233 -10.68 -29.34 6.92
CA SER A 233 -11.26 -29.82 8.20
C SER A 233 -10.39 -29.50 9.41
N ILE A 234 -9.13 -29.07 9.18
CA ILE A 234 -8.17 -28.72 10.23
C ILE A 234 -8.20 -27.22 10.45
N ARG A 235 -8.42 -26.82 11.71
CA ARG A 235 -8.35 -25.41 12.10
C ARG A 235 -6.90 -24.93 12.08
N ILE A 236 -6.67 -23.78 11.43
CA ILE A 236 -5.38 -23.13 11.33
C ILE A 236 -5.35 -21.92 12.26
N ILE A 237 -4.28 -21.77 13.03
CA ILE A 237 -4.00 -20.57 13.82
C ILE A 237 -2.70 -20.00 13.31
N THR A 238 -2.72 -18.72 12.87
CA THR A 238 -1.50 -18.00 12.52
C THR A 238 -1.14 -17.01 13.62
N VAL A 239 0.14 -16.89 13.94
CA VAL A 239 0.68 -15.92 14.87
C VAL A 239 1.78 -15.15 14.15
N GLU A 240 1.61 -13.84 13.98
CA GLU A 240 2.48 -12.99 13.16
C GLU A 240 2.73 -11.65 13.86
N ASP A 241 3.96 -11.18 13.86
CA ASP A 241 4.27 -9.81 14.26
C ASP A 241 3.70 -8.79 13.26
N THR A 242 3.69 -9.15 11.99
CA THR A 242 3.07 -8.39 10.90
C THR A 242 2.24 -9.33 10.05
N LEU A 243 1.00 -8.96 9.78
CA LEU A 243 0.06 -9.79 9.04
C LEU A 243 0.46 -9.83 7.55
N GLU A 244 1.19 -10.87 7.14
CA GLU A 244 1.65 -11.09 5.76
C GLU A 244 0.95 -12.31 5.10
N LEU A 245 0.43 -13.24 5.91
CA LEU A 245 -0.19 -14.45 5.41
C LEU A 245 -1.55 -14.17 4.77
N PRO A 246 -1.94 -14.91 3.73
CA PRO A 246 -3.18 -14.68 2.97
C PRO A 246 -4.41 -15.26 3.69
N VAL A 247 -4.66 -14.81 4.93
CA VAL A 247 -5.73 -15.33 5.78
C VAL A 247 -7.11 -15.09 5.17
N ASP A 248 -7.35 -13.88 4.62
CA ASP A 248 -8.63 -13.53 4.03
C ASP A 248 -8.93 -14.33 2.75
N GLU A 249 -7.90 -14.60 1.94
CA GLU A 249 -8.00 -15.44 0.75
C GLU A 249 -8.33 -16.89 1.14
N LEU A 250 -7.69 -17.40 2.18
CA LEU A 250 -7.96 -18.77 2.68
C LEU A 250 -9.36 -18.86 3.29
N LYS A 251 -9.85 -17.85 4.00
CA LYS A 251 -11.24 -17.81 4.48
C LYS A 251 -12.24 -17.86 3.33
N ARG A 252 -11.99 -17.14 2.22
CA ARG A 252 -12.83 -17.21 1.01
C ARG A 252 -12.83 -18.58 0.37
N LEU A 253 -11.77 -19.37 0.56
CA LEU A 253 -11.66 -20.76 0.13
C LEU A 253 -12.22 -21.76 1.15
N SER A 254 -12.93 -21.26 2.19
CA SER A 254 -13.58 -22.06 3.24
C SER A 254 -12.60 -22.82 4.15
N TYR A 255 -11.42 -22.24 4.41
CA TYR A 255 -10.54 -22.70 5.49
C TYR A 255 -11.01 -22.14 6.84
N ASP A 256 -10.99 -22.97 7.89
CA ASP A 256 -11.15 -22.50 9.27
C ASP A 256 -9.81 -21.95 9.76
N ILE A 257 -9.66 -20.63 9.75
CA ILE A 257 -8.40 -19.95 10.06
C ILE A 257 -8.61 -18.75 10.96
N GLN A 258 -7.81 -18.67 12.03
CA GLN A 258 -7.76 -17.55 12.97
C GLN A 258 -6.38 -16.90 12.93
N SER A 259 -6.34 -15.60 12.68
CA SER A 259 -5.12 -14.79 12.76
C SER A 259 -4.99 -14.16 14.14
N LEU A 260 -3.80 -14.23 14.70
CA LEU A 260 -3.37 -13.57 15.93
C LEU A 260 -2.14 -12.70 15.65
N LYS A 261 -1.98 -11.65 16.44
CA LYS A 261 -0.87 -10.71 16.34
C LYS A 261 -0.16 -10.57 17.69
#